data_93ed4ecf104c640630079f6355a0499e
#
_entry.id   93ed4ecf104c640630079f6355a0499e
#
_cell.length_a   1.000
_cell.length_b   1.000
_cell.length_c   1.000
_cell.angle_alpha   90.00
_cell.angle_beta   90.00
_cell.angle_gamma   90.00
#
_symmetry.space_group_name_H-M   'P 1'
#
loop_
_entity.id
_entity.type
_entity.pdbx_description
1 polymer ?
#
loop_
_entity_poly.entity_id
_entity_poly.type
_entity_poly.pdbx_seq_one_letter_code
_entity_poly.pdbx_strand_id
1 'polypeptide(L)'
;MRVLLALAIALPGYAFAAGGNGDGGTTWTNPPEPSETTKTCKGVRVWDEKKKRCVKPKNSSLDTDTLYGAVRELAYAGRYDDAQGVLSAIDDQNDDRVLTYWGFTHRKLGQIELANAYYDKAISTNPDNILARSYMGQGFVEQGKLDLAIAQWREIKARGGEGSWAEASLREAIRTGTTYSY
;
A
#
# COMPACT_ATOMS: atom_id res chain seq x y z
N MET A 1 0.01 -58.73 29.39
CA MET A 1 0.50 -57.34 29.49
C MET A 1 0.86 -56.83 28.08
N ARG A 2 0.01 -55.99 27.49
CA ARG A 2 0.26 -55.38 26.20
C ARG A 2 0.63 -53.91 26.45
N VAL A 3 1.87 -53.55 26.16
CA VAL A 3 2.38 -52.17 26.27
C VAL A 3 2.04 -51.47 24.97
N LEU A 4 1.17 -50.45 25.03
CA LEU A 4 0.89 -49.54 23.92
C LEU A 4 1.92 -48.42 23.96
N LEU A 5 2.79 -48.36 22.94
CA LEU A 5 3.72 -47.25 22.71
C LEU A 5 2.93 -46.12 22.03
N ALA A 6 2.73 -45.01 22.71
CA ALA A 6 2.16 -43.79 22.12
C ALA A 6 3.30 -43.02 21.44
N LEU A 7 3.22 -42.91 20.11
CA LEU A 7 4.12 -42.11 19.29
C LEU A 7 3.64 -40.67 19.28
N ALA A 8 4.32 -39.77 19.99
CA ALA A 8 4.07 -38.35 19.96
C ALA A 8 4.69 -37.73 18.69
N ILE A 9 3.85 -37.32 17.74
CA ILE A 9 4.26 -36.59 16.57
C ILE A 9 4.37 -35.11 16.96
N ALA A 10 5.60 -34.63 17.12
CA ALA A 10 5.87 -33.20 17.28
C ALA A 10 5.76 -32.51 15.90
N LEU A 11 4.73 -31.70 15.72
CA LEU A 11 4.61 -30.81 14.56
C LEU A 11 5.59 -29.64 14.74
N PRO A 12 6.41 -29.31 13.73
CA PRO A 12 7.25 -28.13 13.80
C PRO A 12 6.34 -26.89 13.75
N GLY A 13 6.30 -26.14 14.85
CA GLY A 13 5.68 -24.82 14.89
C GLY A 13 6.41 -23.88 13.94
N TYR A 14 5.72 -23.40 12.92
CA TYR A 14 6.22 -22.28 12.12
C TYR A 14 6.16 -21.03 13.00
N ALA A 15 7.31 -20.63 13.54
CA ALA A 15 7.47 -19.32 14.14
C ALA A 15 7.41 -18.29 13.01
N PHE A 16 6.31 -17.55 12.90
CA PHE A 16 6.30 -16.32 12.15
C PHE A 16 7.17 -15.34 12.93
N ALA A 17 8.38 -15.13 12.43
CA ALA A 17 9.21 -14.03 12.91
C ALA A 17 8.46 -12.74 12.60
N ALA A 18 8.00 -12.04 13.64
CA ALA A 18 7.62 -10.65 13.54
C ALA A 18 8.87 -9.88 13.12
N GLY A 19 9.01 -9.65 11.81
CA GLY A 19 10.07 -8.86 11.24
C GLY A 19 9.95 -7.44 11.72
N GLY A 20 10.99 -7.01 12.46
CA GLY A 20 11.09 -5.68 13.02
C GLY A 20 11.06 -4.59 11.95
N ASN A 21 10.54 -3.45 12.34
CA ASN A 21 10.67 -2.18 11.66
C ASN A 21 12.15 -1.82 11.49
N GLY A 22 12.59 -1.70 10.27
CA GLY A 22 13.88 -1.14 9.89
C GLY A 22 14.10 -1.31 8.42
N ASP A 23 13.81 -0.27 7.67
CA ASP A 23 14.84 0.38 6.86
C ASP A 23 14.27 1.18 5.72
N GLY A 24 14.97 2.25 5.45
CA GLY A 24 14.75 3.14 4.35
C GLY A 24 14.81 2.44 2.98
N GLY A 25 13.81 2.72 2.17
CA GLY A 25 13.91 2.73 0.73
C GLY A 25 13.52 1.47 0.00
N THR A 26 12.36 0.88 0.13
CA THR A 26 11.68 0.06 -0.90
C THR A 26 10.56 -0.84 -0.37
N THR A 27 10.32 -0.91 0.92
CA THR A 27 9.51 -1.97 1.54
C THR A 27 8.05 -1.62 1.82
N TRP A 28 7.59 -0.44 1.46
CA TRP A 28 6.19 -0.03 1.62
C TRP A 28 5.25 -0.63 0.56
N THR A 29 5.62 -1.74 -0.07
CA THR A 29 4.80 -2.37 -1.11
C THR A 29 3.73 -3.31 -0.54
N ASN A 30 3.91 -3.85 0.65
CA ASN A 30 2.94 -4.74 1.27
C ASN A 30 1.70 -4.00 1.75
N PRO A 31 0.53 -4.65 1.79
CA PRO A 31 -0.66 -4.09 2.43
C PRO A 31 -0.36 -3.65 3.87
N PRO A 32 -0.87 -2.48 4.30
CA PRO A 32 -0.69 -2.04 5.68
C PRO A 32 -1.57 -2.85 6.64
N GLU A 33 -1.08 -3.07 7.85
CA GLU A 33 -1.90 -3.61 8.93
C GLU A 33 -2.71 -2.49 9.60
N PRO A 34 -3.99 -2.72 9.95
CA PRO A 34 -4.81 -1.74 10.63
C PRO A 34 -4.26 -1.38 12.02
N SER A 35 -3.99 -0.10 12.25
CA SER A 35 -3.57 0.47 13.55
C SER A 35 -4.71 1.21 14.25
N GLU A 36 -4.40 1.92 15.33
CA GLU A 36 -5.35 2.81 15.99
C GLU A 36 -5.86 3.93 15.09
N THR A 37 -5.14 4.28 14.02
CA THR A 37 -5.60 5.28 13.04
C THR A 37 -6.91 4.84 12.38
N THR A 38 -6.99 3.61 11.89
CA THR A 38 -8.22 3.11 11.26
C THR A 38 -9.24 2.58 12.24
N LYS A 39 -8.80 2.00 13.37
CA LYS A 39 -9.69 1.43 14.39
C LYS A 39 -10.42 2.49 15.22
N THR A 40 -9.74 3.58 15.56
CA THR A 40 -10.22 4.54 16.55
C THR A 40 -10.50 5.91 15.96
N CYS A 41 -9.68 6.40 14.99
CA CYS A 41 -9.81 7.74 14.47
C CYS A 41 -10.89 7.84 13.37
N LYS A 42 -11.70 8.91 13.44
CA LYS A 42 -12.72 9.24 12.44
C LYS A 42 -12.37 10.50 11.68
N GLY A 43 -12.74 10.56 10.39
CA GLY A 43 -12.43 11.69 9.51
C GLY A 43 -10.92 11.86 9.33
N VAL A 44 -10.50 13.04 8.89
CA VAL A 44 -9.08 13.36 8.64
C VAL A 44 -8.33 13.49 9.96
N ARG A 45 -8.05 12.36 10.60
CA ARG A 45 -7.29 12.27 11.86
C ARG A 45 -6.36 11.06 11.83
N VAL A 46 -5.22 11.22 12.51
CA VAL A 46 -4.17 10.21 12.66
C VAL A 46 -3.94 9.96 14.14
N TRP A 47 -3.69 8.72 14.51
CA TRP A 47 -3.34 8.38 15.88
C TRP A 47 -1.93 8.86 16.22
N ASP A 48 -1.82 9.63 17.30
CA ASP A 48 -0.56 10.10 17.84
C ASP A 48 -0.16 9.19 19.01
N GLU A 49 0.84 8.34 18.78
CA GLU A 49 1.32 7.38 19.78
C GLU A 49 1.84 8.04 21.06
N LYS A 50 2.43 9.24 20.96
CA LYS A 50 2.96 9.97 22.10
C LYS A 50 1.84 10.58 22.96
N LYS A 51 0.81 11.09 22.30
CA LYS A 51 -0.34 11.74 22.94
C LYS A 51 -1.49 10.78 23.25
N LYS A 52 -1.42 9.53 22.77
CA LYS A 52 -2.48 8.51 22.90
C LYS A 52 -3.86 9.02 22.52
N ARG A 53 -3.94 9.74 21.40
CA ARG A 53 -5.19 10.30 20.88
C ARG A 53 -5.12 10.59 19.37
N CYS A 54 -6.29 10.70 18.76
CA CYS A 54 -6.41 11.14 17.37
C CYS A 54 -6.17 12.65 17.23
N VAL A 55 -5.25 13.04 16.35
CA VAL A 55 -4.89 14.43 16.06
C VAL A 55 -5.21 14.78 14.60
N LYS A 56 -5.40 16.08 14.33
CA LYS A 56 -5.48 16.59 12.95
C LYS A 56 -4.06 16.65 12.37
N PRO A 57 -3.79 16.07 11.19
CA PRO A 57 -2.43 15.98 10.64
C PRO A 57 -1.76 17.34 10.48
N LYS A 58 -2.43 18.33 9.90
CA LYS A 58 -1.90 19.70 9.69
C LYS A 58 -1.39 20.42 10.94
N ASN A 59 -1.93 20.08 12.11
CA ASN A 59 -1.65 20.75 13.38
C ASN A 59 -0.89 19.82 14.33
N SER A 60 -0.28 18.77 13.81
CA SER A 60 0.44 17.77 14.58
C SER A 60 1.95 17.91 14.39
N SER A 61 2.70 17.33 15.31
CA SER A 61 4.15 17.14 15.20
C SER A 61 4.49 15.73 14.68
N LEU A 62 3.56 15.11 13.91
CA LEU A 62 3.79 13.81 13.31
C LEU A 62 4.75 13.96 12.12
N ASP A 63 5.71 13.05 12.02
CA ASP A 63 6.63 12.99 10.90
C ASP A 63 5.98 12.46 9.63
N THR A 64 6.66 12.66 8.52
CA THR A 64 6.19 12.24 7.19
C THR A 64 5.88 10.75 7.13
N ASP A 65 6.70 9.89 7.73
CA ASP A 65 6.50 8.43 7.66
C ASP A 65 5.27 8.00 8.47
N THR A 66 5.02 8.63 9.62
CA THR A 66 3.78 8.41 10.39
C THR A 66 2.54 8.85 9.58
N LEU A 67 2.59 10.02 8.94
CA LEU A 67 1.50 10.50 8.09
C LEU A 67 1.31 9.59 6.88
N TYR A 68 2.38 9.18 6.23
CA TYR A 68 2.34 8.27 5.09
C TYR A 68 1.77 6.89 5.47
N GLY A 69 2.17 6.35 6.62
CA GLY A 69 1.59 5.11 7.17
C GLY A 69 0.07 5.23 7.33
N ALA A 70 -0.40 6.34 7.90
CA ALA A 70 -1.83 6.61 8.06
C ALA A 70 -2.57 6.74 6.72
N VAL A 71 -1.96 7.38 5.71
CA VAL A 71 -2.50 7.44 4.34
C VAL A 71 -2.74 6.05 3.80
N ARG A 72 -1.75 5.17 3.91
CA ARG A 72 -1.83 3.78 3.43
C ARG A 72 -3.00 3.04 4.08
N GLU A 73 -3.07 3.08 5.41
CA GLU A 73 -4.13 2.41 6.16
C GLU A 73 -5.53 2.93 5.78
N LEU A 74 -5.71 4.25 5.73
CA LEU A 74 -6.97 4.86 5.37
C LEU A 74 -7.39 4.50 3.95
N ALA A 75 -6.46 4.53 3.00
CA ALA A 75 -6.70 4.16 1.62
C ALA A 75 -7.11 2.68 1.48
N TYR A 76 -6.46 1.77 2.21
CA TYR A 76 -6.82 0.35 2.22
C TYR A 76 -8.12 0.06 2.97
N ALA A 77 -8.50 0.91 3.93
CA ALA A 77 -9.80 0.84 4.59
C ALA A 77 -10.95 1.46 3.76
N GLY A 78 -10.69 1.86 2.49
CA GLY A 78 -11.68 2.49 1.62
C GLY A 78 -12.02 3.94 1.99
N ARG A 79 -11.27 4.54 2.93
CA ARG A 79 -11.47 5.91 3.41
C ARG A 79 -10.67 6.91 2.58
N TYR A 80 -10.98 6.96 1.27
CA TYR A 80 -10.15 7.68 0.29
C TYR A 80 -10.10 9.19 0.53
N ASP A 81 -11.21 9.83 0.87
CA ASP A 81 -11.26 11.26 1.18
C ASP A 81 -10.45 11.59 2.44
N ASP A 82 -10.52 10.74 3.47
CA ASP A 82 -9.73 10.89 4.68
C ASP A 82 -8.23 10.73 4.38
N ALA A 83 -7.86 9.75 3.54
CA ALA A 83 -6.49 9.56 3.08
C ALA A 83 -5.96 10.79 2.32
N GLN A 84 -6.76 11.37 1.41
CA GLN A 84 -6.42 12.61 0.71
C GLN A 84 -6.25 13.79 1.68
N GLY A 85 -7.08 13.87 2.71
CA GLY A 85 -6.94 14.87 3.75
C GLY A 85 -5.63 14.75 4.53
N VAL A 86 -5.13 13.52 4.76
CA VAL A 86 -3.82 13.29 5.38
C VAL A 86 -2.69 13.56 4.38
N LEU A 87 -2.81 13.10 3.11
CA LEU A 87 -1.85 13.40 2.04
C LEU A 87 -1.57 14.91 1.92
N SER A 88 -2.62 15.72 1.96
CA SER A 88 -2.51 17.19 1.86
C SER A 88 -1.76 17.84 3.03
N ALA A 89 -1.48 17.12 4.10
CA ALA A 89 -0.75 17.59 5.28
C ALA A 89 0.74 17.18 5.26
N ILE A 90 1.16 16.36 4.32
CA ILE A 90 2.57 16.01 4.11
C ILE A 90 3.23 17.18 3.37
N ASP A 91 4.38 17.64 3.86
CA ASP A 91 5.05 18.83 3.32
C ASP A 91 5.57 18.61 1.89
N ASP A 92 6.24 17.49 1.64
CA ASP A 92 6.74 17.16 0.30
C ASP A 92 5.66 16.50 -0.57
N GLN A 93 4.98 17.32 -1.34
CA GLN A 93 3.97 16.88 -2.32
C GLN A 93 4.58 16.26 -3.60
N ASN A 94 5.91 16.30 -3.74
CA ASN A 94 6.62 15.66 -4.86
C ASN A 94 7.30 14.34 -4.47
N ASP A 95 7.23 13.92 -3.20
CA ASP A 95 7.63 12.56 -2.79
C ASP A 95 6.86 11.53 -3.65
N ASP A 96 7.58 10.63 -4.30
CA ASP A 96 7.00 9.64 -5.21
C ASP A 96 5.98 8.70 -4.52
N ARG A 97 6.15 8.46 -3.23
CA ARG A 97 5.21 7.69 -2.40
C ARG A 97 3.90 8.46 -2.20
N VAL A 98 4.00 9.77 -1.95
CA VAL A 98 2.83 10.67 -1.81
C VAL A 98 2.06 10.74 -3.12
N LEU A 99 2.77 10.94 -4.23
CA LEU A 99 2.18 10.95 -5.58
C LEU A 99 1.50 9.61 -5.91
N THR A 100 2.10 8.48 -5.50
CA THR A 100 1.52 7.14 -5.68
C THR A 100 0.14 7.04 -5.02
N TYR A 101 -0.01 7.54 -3.78
CA TYR A 101 -1.29 7.45 -3.07
C TYR A 101 -2.30 8.52 -3.49
N TRP A 102 -1.86 9.67 -4.01
CA TRP A 102 -2.76 10.56 -4.76
C TRP A 102 -3.35 9.82 -5.97
N GLY A 103 -2.52 9.15 -6.77
CA GLY A 103 -2.98 8.32 -7.88
C GLY A 103 -3.93 7.22 -7.44
N PHE A 104 -3.59 6.47 -6.38
CA PHE A 104 -4.42 5.39 -5.86
C PHE A 104 -5.81 5.88 -5.42
N THR A 105 -5.87 6.93 -4.60
CA THR A 105 -7.14 7.44 -4.08
C THR A 105 -8.02 8.05 -5.17
N HIS A 106 -7.43 8.81 -6.11
CA HIS A 106 -8.17 9.33 -7.26
C HIS A 106 -8.73 8.21 -8.15
N ARG A 107 -7.94 7.15 -8.40
CA ARG A 107 -8.44 5.98 -9.15
C ARG A 107 -9.64 5.34 -8.45
N LYS A 108 -9.54 5.11 -7.15
CA LYS A 108 -10.64 4.49 -6.36
C LYS A 108 -11.88 5.39 -6.26
N LEU A 109 -11.73 6.70 -6.43
CA LEU A 109 -12.83 7.66 -6.57
C LEU A 109 -13.33 7.82 -8.01
N GLY A 110 -12.82 7.03 -8.97
CA GLY A 110 -13.25 7.05 -10.37
C GLY A 110 -12.64 8.20 -11.21
N GLN A 111 -11.70 8.95 -10.66
CA GLN A 111 -11.04 10.10 -11.33
C GLN A 111 -9.79 9.62 -12.09
N ILE A 112 -10.03 8.84 -13.14
CA ILE A 112 -8.99 8.03 -13.80
C ILE A 112 -7.89 8.86 -14.45
N GLU A 113 -8.24 9.94 -15.15
CA GLU A 113 -7.26 10.82 -15.82
C GLU A 113 -6.31 11.46 -14.81
N LEU A 114 -6.86 11.93 -13.69
CA LEU A 114 -6.08 12.54 -12.62
C LEU A 114 -5.20 11.50 -11.91
N ALA A 115 -5.72 10.30 -11.69
CA ALA A 115 -4.95 9.20 -11.14
C ALA A 115 -3.74 8.86 -12.00
N ASN A 116 -3.93 8.75 -13.32
CA ASN A 116 -2.84 8.47 -14.26
C ASN A 116 -1.78 9.57 -14.25
N ALA A 117 -2.18 10.84 -14.21
CA ALA A 117 -1.25 11.97 -14.12
C ALA A 117 -0.38 11.91 -12.85
N TYR A 118 -0.95 11.51 -11.72
CA TYR A 118 -0.19 11.29 -10.48
C TYR A 118 0.76 10.10 -10.56
N TYR A 119 0.34 8.98 -11.15
CA TYR A 119 1.23 7.82 -11.34
C TYR A 119 2.38 8.13 -12.30
N ASP A 120 2.11 8.82 -13.40
CA ASP A 120 3.14 9.25 -14.34
C ASP A 120 4.16 10.16 -13.65
N LYS A 121 3.70 11.09 -12.80
CA LYS A 121 4.57 11.96 -12.03
C LYS A 121 5.38 11.15 -11.00
N ALA A 122 4.77 10.20 -10.28
CA ALA A 122 5.46 9.33 -9.34
C ALA A 122 6.58 8.53 -10.02
N ILE A 123 6.28 7.94 -11.18
CA ILE A 123 7.22 7.13 -11.96
C ILE A 123 8.33 8.01 -12.59
N SER A 124 8.01 9.25 -12.97
CA SER A 124 9.01 10.19 -13.48
C SER A 124 9.95 10.65 -12.36
N THR A 125 9.44 10.85 -11.15
CA THR A 125 10.23 11.22 -9.97
C THR A 125 11.11 10.06 -9.51
N ASN A 126 10.55 8.86 -9.47
CA ASN A 126 11.27 7.64 -9.11
C ASN A 126 10.92 6.51 -10.11
N PRO A 127 11.77 6.29 -11.14
CA PRO A 127 11.54 5.22 -12.12
C PRO A 127 11.44 3.82 -11.51
N ASP A 128 12.01 3.59 -10.32
CA ASP A 128 11.99 2.31 -9.62
C ASP A 128 10.81 2.15 -8.65
N ASN A 129 9.85 3.08 -8.67
CA ASN A 129 8.62 2.97 -7.89
C ASN A 129 7.70 1.86 -8.45
N ILE A 130 7.95 0.63 -8.01
CA ILE A 130 7.17 -0.54 -8.43
C ILE A 130 5.72 -0.51 -7.93
N LEU A 131 5.43 0.19 -6.84
CA LEU A 131 4.07 0.32 -6.31
C LEU A 131 3.20 1.22 -7.19
N ALA A 132 3.72 2.37 -7.64
CA ALA A 132 3.04 3.24 -8.58
C ALA A 132 2.72 2.50 -9.89
N ARG A 133 3.68 1.73 -10.42
CA ARG A 133 3.49 0.89 -11.61
C ARG A 133 2.41 -0.17 -11.40
N SER A 134 2.40 -0.81 -10.23
CA SER A 134 1.38 -1.82 -9.90
C SER A 134 -0.03 -1.21 -9.88
N TYR A 135 -0.20 -0.09 -9.19
CA TYR A 135 -1.50 0.58 -9.09
C TYR A 135 -1.98 1.16 -10.43
N MET A 136 -1.07 1.74 -11.21
CA MET A 136 -1.36 2.20 -12.58
C MET A 136 -1.79 1.04 -13.47
N GLY A 137 -1.04 -0.08 -13.42
CA GLY A 137 -1.36 -1.29 -14.17
C GLY A 137 -2.73 -1.88 -13.79
N GLN A 138 -3.05 -1.90 -12.50
CA GLN A 138 -4.39 -2.30 -12.03
C GLN A 138 -5.47 -1.35 -12.58
N GLY A 139 -5.21 -0.05 -12.63
CA GLY A 139 -6.10 0.91 -13.27
C GLY A 139 -6.30 0.64 -14.77
N PHE A 140 -5.28 0.18 -15.47
CA PHE A 140 -5.41 -0.25 -16.87
C PHE A 140 -6.25 -1.53 -17.02
N VAL A 141 -6.13 -2.49 -16.09
CA VAL A 141 -7.01 -3.67 -16.06
C VAL A 141 -8.47 -3.25 -15.92
N GLU A 142 -8.79 -2.36 -14.99
CA GLU A 142 -10.16 -1.84 -14.78
C GLU A 142 -10.72 -1.14 -16.02
N GLN A 143 -9.84 -0.58 -16.87
CA GLN A 143 -10.20 0.06 -18.13
C GLN A 143 -10.21 -0.90 -19.34
N GLY A 144 -9.90 -2.20 -19.14
CA GLY A 144 -9.76 -3.18 -20.22
C GLY A 144 -8.51 -3.02 -21.10
N LYS A 145 -7.56 -2.18 -20.68
CA LYS A 145 -6.29 -1.88 -21.40
C LYS A 145 -5.18 -2.85 -21.00
N LEU A 146 -5.39 -4.15 -21.29
CA LEU A 146 -4.51 -5.22 -20.79
C LEU A 146 -3.06 -5.09 -21.27
N ASP A 147 -2.84 -4.64 -22.50
CA ASP A 147 -1.47 -4.47 -23.03
C ASP A 147 -0.66 -3.46 -22.21
N LEU A 148 -1.30 -2.35 -21.76
CA LEU A 148 -0.67 -1.36 -20.91
C LEU A 148 -0.42 -1.91 -19.49
N ALA A 149 -1.34 -2.72 -18.96
CA ALA A 149 -1.16 -3.38 -17.69
C ALA A 149 0.03 -4.37 -17.72
N ILE A 150 0.14 -5.17 -18.79
CA ILE A 150 1.25 -6.11 -19.02
C ILE A 150 2.57 -5.35 -19.15
N ALA A 151 2.58 -4.20 -19.82
CA ALA A 151 3.78 -3.35 -19.92
C ALA A 151 4.26 -2.91 -18.52
N GLN A 152 3.36 -2.44 -17.64
CA GLN A 152 3.72 -2.08 -16.27
C GLN A 152 4.22 -3.29 -15.46
N TRP A 153 3.61 -4.45 -15.63
CA TRP A 153 4.07 -5.67 -14.97
C TRP A 153 5.49 -6.07 -15.38
N ARG A 154 5.85 -5.94 -16.67
CA ARG A 154 7.20 -6.18 -17.16
C ARG A 154 8.20 -5.20 -16.57
N GLU A 155 7.83 -3.92 -16.48
CA GLU A 155 8.66 -2.88 -15.85
C GLU A 155 8.92 -3.15 -14.37
N ILE A 156 7.92 -3.64 -13.63
CA ILE A 156 8.11 -4.05 -12.22
C ILE A 156 9.17 -5.14 -12.12
N LYS A 157 9.10 -6.17 -12.97
CA LYS A 157 10.07 -7.27 -12.97
C LYS A 157 11.47 -6.79 -13.36
N ALA A 158 11.59 -5.96 -14.40
CA ALA A 158 12.86 -5.40 -14.86
C ALA A 158 13.57 -4.55 -13.79
N ARG A 159 12.81 -4.03 -12.80
CA ARG A 159 13.30 -3.21 -11.69
C ARG A 159 13.45 -3.99 -10.38
N GLY A 160 13.55 -5.31 -10.45
CA GLY A 160 13.78 -6.16 -9.28
C GLY A 160 12.54 -6.38 -8.40
N GLY A 161 11.36 -6.01 -8.87
CA GLY A 161 10.10 -6.19 -8.14
C GLY A 161 9.51 -7.60 -8.24
N GLU A 162 10.19 -8.55 -8.87
CA GLU A 162 9.71 -9.93 -8.99
C GLU A 162 9.53 -10.57 -7.61
N GLY A 163 8.39 -11.22 -7.40
CA GLY A 163 8.04 -11.82 -6.10
C GLY A 163 7.53 -10.84 -5.05
N SER A 164 7.52 -9.52 -5.32
CA SER A 164 6.91 -8.55 -4.41
C SER A 164 5.39 -8.63 -4.44
N TRP A 165 4.75 -8.08 -3.39
CA TRP A 165 3.30 -7.92 -3.38
C TRP A 165 2.81 -7.06 -4.57
N ALA A 166 3.54 -6.00 -4.92
CA ALA A 166 3.22 -5.13 -6.04
C ALA A 166 3.16 -5.90 -7.38
N GLU A 167 4.13 -6.80 -7.62
CA GLU A 167 4.14 -7.67 -8.80
C GLU A 167 2.99 -8.66 -8.75
N ALA A 168 2.83 -9.36 -7.63
CA ALA A 168 1.83 -10.42 -7.48
C ALA A 168 0.40 -9.89 -7.62
N SER A 169 0.10 -8.72 -7.05
CA SER A 169 -1.22 -8.09 -7.14
C SER A 169 -1.58 -7.67 -8.56
N LEU A 170 -0.62 -7.11 -9.32
CA LEU A 170 -0.86 -6.73 -10.72
C LEU A 170 -0.99 -7.97 -11.62
N ARG A 171 -0.13 -8.97 -11.43
CA ARG A 171 -0.23 -10.25 -12.17
C ARG A 171 -1.60 -10.90 -11.97
N GLU A 172 -2.09 -10.94 -10.72
CA GLU A 172 -3.40 -11.49 -10.42
C GLU A 172 -4.53 -10.68 -11.06
N ALA A 173 -4.44 -9.35 -11.02
CA ALA A 173 -5.40 -8.48 -11.69
C ALA A 173 -5.44 -8.73 -13.22
N ILE A 174 -4.29 -8.86 -13.86
CA ILE A 174 -4.20 -9.19 -15.30
C ILE A 174 -4.84 -10.56 -15.59
N ARG A 175 -4.60 -11.54 -14.70
CA ARG A 175 -5.11 -12.91 -14.89
C ARG A 175 -6.63 -13.00 -14.71
N THR A 176 -7.20 -12.26 -13.76
CA THR A 176 -8.62 -12.38 -13.37
C THR A 176 -9.52 -11.32 -13.97
N GLY A 177 -8.95 -10.23 -14.47
CA GLY A 177 -9.70 -9.04 -14.88
C GLY A 177 -10.26 -8.22 -13.71
N THR A 178 -9.92 -8.58 -12.47
CA THR A 178 -10.42 -7.91 -11.25
C THR A 178 -9.26 -7.41 -10.41
N THR A 179 -9.43 -6.23 -9.82
CA THR A 179 -8.44 -5.67 -8.89
C THR A 179 -8.87 -5.91 -7.44
N TYR A 180 -7.92 -5.89 -6.51
CA TYR A 180 -8.26 -6.00 -5.10
C TYR A 180 -9.17 -4.85 -4.67
N SER A 181 -10.30 -5.20 -4.05
CA SER A 181 -11.06 -4.32 -3.16
C SER A 181 -10.55 -4.59 -1.74
N TYR A 182 -10.08 -3.58 -1.11
CA TYR A 182 -9.57 -3.64 0.25
C TYR A 182 -10.69 -3.30 1.22
#